data_3c6b77c37785283db43db4c12de28fa5
#
_entry.id   3c6b77c37785283db43db4c12de28fa5
#
_cell.length_a   1.000
_cell.length_b   1.000
_cell.length_c   1.000
_cell.angle_alpha   90.00
_cell.angle_beta   90.00
_cell.angle_gamma   90.00
#
_symmetry.space_group_name_H-M   'P 1'
#
loop_
_entity.id
_entity.type
_entity.pdbx_description
1 polymer ?
#
loop_
_entity_poly.entity_id
_entity_poly.type
_entity_poly.pdbx_seq_one_letter_code
_entity_poly.pdbx_strand_id
1 'polypeptide(L)'
;MSDLKILLSTFWKHPVIGGSAMYIEQLKHGLEIEGHEVDILAKHPTLNGYHMVNTGKYIDLTKINKVINKCFQYYFRNLNPIYKNGERDRHCFEMAATYFNLETYDLIHTQDIFSTRLLSRVKPKKTPLVASIHGCIATEYLIQKGNSFTKNRLSNSKKNFDWKYMQWQEYIGAASSDVTIVATNWLKDLLTNDFNVEANHLKIIPYAQDIKEFQKRMTEKSPVIAPTGKTVIVCPARLVFIKGHKFLLEALAKLKRRRTDWVCWLVGDGNLRTQLINITRKLNLDQNVKFLGSQENIPAILKHADICVLPSLQESFPYAIMEAQIAGKPVVVTDAGGMPEAVIHGQTGLISPRGNSESLFHNINELLENGHLRNVMASNALKCGKEKWALEKMIDQTLAIYDQVIKIKKGGDVT
;
A
#
# COMPACT_ATOMS: atom_id res chain seq x y z
N MET A 1 28.82 -2.06 1.82
CA MET A 1 28.58 -2.99 2.95
C MET A 1 29.04 -4.39 2.57
N SER A 2 29.45 -5.25 3.54
CA SER A 2 29.54 -6.69 3.28
C SER A 2 28.17 -7.24 2.93
N ASP A 3 28.11 -8.34 2.18
CA ASP A 3 26.87 -9.01 1.83
C ASP A 3 26.10 -9.39 3.12
N LEU A 4 24.85 -8.97 3.22
CA LEU A 4 23.98 -9.22 4.35
C LEU A 4 22.98 -10.32 4.01
N LYS A 5 22.65 -11.12 5.02
CA LYS A 5 21.48 -12.01 4.96
C LYS A 5 20.29 -11.35 5.65
N ILE A 6 19.28 -10.96 4.88
CA ILE A 6 18.16 -10.13 5.30
C ILE A 6 16.87 -10.95 5.29
N LEU A 7 16.09 -10.87 6.37
CA LEU A 7 14.74 -11.41 6.41
C LEU A 7 13.72 -10.27 6.24
N LEU A 8 13.03 -10.24 5.12
CA LEU A 8 11.78 -9.47 4.99
C LEU A 8 10.64 -10.27 5.62
N SER A 9 9.72 -9.60 6.31
CA SER A 9 8.61 -10.33 6.93
C SER A 9 7.32 -9.55 6.94
N THR A 10 6.21 -10.22 6.61
CA THR A 10 4.86 -9.68 6.72
C THR A 10 3.92 -10.66 7.41
N PHE A 11 3.02 -10.14 8.24
CA PHE A 11 1.95 -10.92 8.86
C PHE A 11 0.93 -11.43 7.84
N TRP A 12 0.80 -10.74 6.72
CA TRP A 12 -0.18 -10.99 5.69
C TRP A 12 0.24 -12.10 4.72
N LYS A 13 -0.70 -12.52 3.88
CA LYS A 13 -0.40 -13.45 2.78
C LYS A 13 0.56 -12.82 1.78
N HIS A 14 1.56 -13.60 1.36
CA HIS A 14 2.49 -13.23 0.30
C HIS A 14 2.99 -14.51 -0.41
N PRO A 15 3.15 -14.51 -1.75
CA PRO A 15 2.87 -13.40 -2.67
C PRO A 15 1.36 -13.20 -2.93
N VAL A 16 0.96 -11.95 -3.12
CA VAL A 16 -0.40 -11.54 -3.52
C VAL A 16 -0.34 -10.27 -4.35
N ILE A 17 -1.42 -9.92 -5.04
CA ILE A 17 -1.52 -8.65 -5.78
C ILE A 17 -1.90 -7.52 -4.80
N GLY A 18 -1.08 -6.47 -4.72
CA GLY A 18 -1.36 -5.32 -3.87
C GLY A 18 -0.14 -4.43 -3.64
N GLY A 19 -0.36 -3.20 -3.17
CA GLY A 19 0.70 -2.20 -3.01
C GLY A 19 1.82 -2.62 -2.04
N SER A 20 1.48 -3.17 -0.87
CA SER A 20 2.48 -3.67 0.09
C SER A 20 3.27 -4.87 -0.44
N ALA A 21 2.61 -5.77 -1.18
CA ALA A 21 3.30 -6.90 -1.81
C ALA A 21 4.25 -6.41 -2.91
N MET A 22 3.83 -5.42 -3.72
CA MET A 22 4.70 -4.79 -4.71
C MET A 22 5.94 -4.15 -4.05
N TYR A 23 5.75 -3.45 -2.93
CA TYR A 23 6.87 -2.87 -2.19
C TYR A 23 7.87 -3.94 -1.71
N ILE A 24 7.38 -5.06 -1.16
CA ILE A 24 8.23 -6.18 -0.72
C ILE A 24 9.06 -6.73 -1.89
N GLU A 25 8.43 -6.94 -3.05
CA GLU A 25 9.13 -7.44 -4.25
C GLU A 25 10.16 -6.42 -4.79
N GLN A 26 9.82 -5.12 -4.85
CA GLN A 26 10.77 -4.09 -5.27
C GLN A 26 11.95 -3.97 -4.28
N LEU A 27 11.67 -4.01 -2.98
CA LEU A 27 12.72 -3.97 -1.95
C LEU A 27 13.63 -5.19 -2.04
N LYS A 28 13.05 -6.39 -2.15
CA LYS A 28 13.82 -7.63 -2.34
C LYS A 28 14.70 -7.56 -3.57
N HIS A 29 14.11 -7.23 -4.72
CA HIS A 29 14.82 -7.11 -5.99
C HIS A 29 15.99 -6.12 -5.92
N GLY A 30 15.76 -4.93 -5.36
CA GLY A 30 16.82 -3.93 -5.24
C GLY A 30 17.94 -4.35 -4.29
N LEU A 31 17.62 -4.99 -3.16
CA LEU A 31 18.63 -5.50 -2.23
C LEU A 31 19.45 -6.64 -2.84
N GLU A 32 18.83 -7.51 -3.64
CA GLU A 32 19.53 -8.60 -4.34
C GLU A 32 20.45 -8.07 -5.45
N ILE A 33 20.09 -6.98 -6.14
CA ILE A 33 20.98 -6.28 -7.09
C ILE A 33 22.25 -5.78 -6.39
N GLU A 34 22.12 -5.28 -5.15
CA GLU A 34 23.24 -4.81 -4.33
C GLU A 34 24.05 -5.96 -3.69
N GLY A 35 23.73 -7.23 -4.00
CA GLY A 35 24.49 -8.42 -3.58
C GLY A 35 24.05 -9.02 -2.25
N HIS A 36 22.92 -8.61 -1.69
CA HIS A 36 22.42 -9.16 -0.42
C HIS A 36 21.57 -10.42 -0.63
N GLU A 37 21.61 -11.36 0.33
CA GLU A 37 20.71 -12.52 0.37
C GLU A 37 19.41 -12.13 1.06
N VAL A 38 18.27 -12.26 0.39
CA VAL A 38 16.98 -11.82 0.90
C VAL A 38 15.95 -12.94 0.92
N ASP A 39 15.47 -13.30 2.11
CA ASP A 39 14.36 -14.22 2.31
C ASP A 39 13.08 -13.47 2.71
N ILE A 40 11.90 -14.07 2.44
CA ILE A 40 10.61 -13.51 2.84
C ILE A 40 9.85 -14.52 3.71
N LEU A 41 9.50 -14.13 4.95
CA LEU A 41 8.60 -14.88 5.83
C LEU A 41 7.19 -14.26 5.78
N ALA A 42 6.21 -15.08 5.40
CA ALA A 42 4.83 -14.63 5.24
C ALA A 42 3.80 -15.73 5.50
N LYS A 43 2.53 -15.35 5.63
CA LYS A 43 1.42 -16.31 5.56
C LYS A 43 1.29 -16.83 4.13
N HIS A 44 1.13 -18.15 3.99
CA HIS A 44 1.02 -18.78 2.67
C HIS A 44 -0.29 -18.33 1.97
N PRO A 45 -0.28 -18.02 0.65
CA PRO A 45 -1.46 -17.48 -0.04
C PRO A 45 -2.64 -18.45 -0.09
N THR A 46 -2.39 -19.75 -0.20
CA THR A 46 -3.42 -20.79 -0.36
C THR A 46 -3.44 -21.83 0.76
N LEU A 47 -2.26 -22.23 1.28
CA LEU A 47 -2.17 -23.20 2.37
C LEU A 47 -2.41 -22.54 3.74
N ASN A 48 -2.84 -23.36 4.71
CA ASN A 48 -3.12 -22.89 6.07
C ASN A 48 -1.86 -22.87 6.94
N GLY A 49 -0.95 -21.95 6.68
CA GLY A 49 0.31 -21.87 7.43
C GLY A 49 1.18 -20.68 7.04
N TYR A 50 2.40 -20.70 7.52
CA TYR A 50 3.43 -19.72 7.23
C TYR A 50 4.59 -20.38 6.47
N HIS A 51 5.27 -19.61 5.63
CA HIS A 51 6.35 -20.13 4.81
C HIS A 51 7.46 -19.11 4.56
N MET A 52 8.63 -19.64 4.26
CA MET A 52 9.72 -18.90 3.64
C MET A 52 9.52 -18.95 2.13
N VAL A 53 9.22 -17.83 1.50
CA VAL A 53 8.82 -17.75 0.08
C VAL A 53 9.90 -18.33 -0.83
N ASN A 54 11.17 -18.00 -0.59
CA ASN A 54 12.28 -18.41 -1.45
C ASN A 54 12.65 -19.88 -1.35
N THR A 55 12.57 -20.44 -0.13
CA THR A 55 13.04 -21.83 0.14
C THR A 55 11.91 -22.85 0.15
N GLY A 56 10.64 -22.40 0.16
CA GLY A 56 9.48 -23.27 0.29
C GLY A 56 9.33 -23.95 1.65
N LYS A 57 10.22 -23.66 2.63
CA LYS A 57 10.03 -24.16 4.00
C LYS A 57 8.68 -23.70 4.53
N TYR A 58 7.91 -24.61 5.10
CA TYR A 58 6.52 -24.38 5.47
C TYR A 58 6.21 -24.97 6.85
N ILE A 59 5.39 -24.28 7.63
CA ILE A 59 4.82 -24.80 8.89
C ILE A 59 3.30 -24.68 8.87
N ASP A 60 2.62 -25.81 9.09
CA ASP A 60 1.17 -25.89 9.13
C ASP A 60 0.62 -25.31 10.47
N LEU A 61 -0.36 -24.42 10.33
CA LEU A 61 -1.06 -23.83 11.48
C LEU A 61 -1.79 -24.84 12.36
N THR A 62 -2.18 -26.01 11.86
CA THR A 62 -2.84 -27.04 12.67
C THR A 62 -1.94 -27.53 13.79
N LYS A 63 -0.62 -27.63 13.54
CA LYS A 63 0.37 -28.01 14.57
C LYS A 63 0.48 -26.93 15.65
N ILE A 64 0.53 -25.67 15.26
CA ILE A 64 0.65 -24.50 16.14
C ILE A 64 -0.64 -24.30 16.95
N ASN A 65 -1.80 -24.39 16.29
CA ASN A 65 -3.11 -24.19 16.91
C ASN A 65 -3.37 -25.14 18.06
N LYS A 66 -2.88 -26.39 18.01
CA LYS A 66 -3.01 -27.34 19.14
C LYS A 66 -2.40 -26.80 20.44
N VAL A 67 -1.26 -26.12 20.34
CA VAL A 67 -0.57 -25.53 21.49
C VAL A 67 -1.23 -24.22 21.91
N ILE A 68 -1.40 -23.31 20.96
CA ILE A 68 -1.96 -21.97 21.21
C ILE A 68 -3.37 -22.03 21.75
N ASN A 69 -4.25 -22.89 21.24
CA ASN A 69 -5.63 -23.00 21.72
C ASN A 69 -5.72 -23.40 23.20
N LYS A 70 -4.85 -24.28 23.68
CA LYS A 70 -4.81 -24.63 25.10
C LYS A 70 -4.48 -23.40 25.97
N CYS A 71 -3.45 -22.62 25.57
CA CYS A 71 -3.10 -21.39 26.27
C CYS A 71 -4.23 -20.36 26.23
N PHE A 72 -4.85 -20.16 25.07
CA PHE A 72 -5.91 -19.17 24.89
C PHE A 72 -7.21 -19.54 25.62
N GLN A 73 -7.55 -20.82 25.73
CA GLN A 73 -8.69 -21.27 26.54
C GLN A 73 -8.48 -20.97 28.01
N TYR A 74 -7.26 -21.08 28.51
CA TYR A 74 -6.95 -20.87 29.92
C TYR A 74 -6.77 -19.39 30.27
N TYR A 75 -5.88 -18.66 29.57
CA TYR A 75 -5.48 -17.30 29.92
C TYR A 75 -6.39 -16.21 29.38
N PHE A 76 -7.06 -16.44 28.24
CA PHE A 76 -7.91 -15.44 27.57
C PHE A 76 -9.38 -15.83 27.54
N ARG A 77 -9.84 -16.53 28.58
CA ARG A 77 -11.21 -17.06 28.67
C ARG A 77 -12.28 -15.98 28.51
N ASN A 78 -12.08 -14.81 29.09
CA ASN A 78 -13.04 -13.71 29.14
C ASN A 78 -12.82 -12.63 28.06
N LEU A 79 -11.86 -12.82 27.14
CA LEU A 79 -11.63 -11.85 26.08
C LEU A 79 -12.73 -11.93 25.00
N ASN A 80 -13.21 -10.77 24.54
CA ASN A 80 -14.17 -10.71 23.44
C ASN A 80 -13.67 -11.54 22.23
N PRO A 81 -14.52 -12.40 21.62
CA PRO A 81 -14.12 -13.32 20.56
C PRO A 81 -13.41 -12.65 19.37
N ILE A 82 -13.80 -11.41 19.00
CA ILE A 82 -13.19 -10.67 17.89
C ILE A 82 -11.71 -10.39 18.18
N TYR A 83 -11.39 -9.86 19.37
CA TYR A 83 -10.00 -9.59 19.77
C TYR A 83 -9.25 -10.89 20.04
N LYS A 84 -9.91 -11.86 20.65
CA LYS A 84 -9.34 -13.18 20.95
C LYS A 84 -8.83 -13.87 19.70
N ASN A 85 -9.60 -13.88 18.62
CA ASN A 85 -9.18 -14.49 17.36
C ASN A 85 -8.00 -13.74 16.73
N GLY A 86 -8.03 -12.41 16.72
CA GLY A 86 -6.92 -11.60 16.22
C GLY A 86 -5.62 -11.82 17.02
N GLU A 87 -5.69 -11.85 18.35
CA GLU A 87 -4.51 -12.13 19.18
C GLU A 87 -4.02 -13.56 19.01
N ARG A 88 -4.92 -14.53 18.88
CA ARG A 88 -4.54 -15.92 18.60
C ARG A 88 -3.76 -16.03 17.30
N ASP A 89 -4.24 -15.42 16.20
CA ASP A 89 -3.57 -15.48 14.90
C ASP A 89 -2.19 -14.82 14.97
N ARG A 90 -2.05 -13.74 15.73
CA ARG A 90 -0.76 -13.08 15.99
C ARG A 90 0.20 -14.01 16.75
N HIS A 91 -0.24 -14.65 17.81
CA HIS A 91 0.59 -15.60 18.54
C HIS A 91 0.95 -16.84 17.70
N CYS A 92 0.08 -17.26 16.79
CA CYS A 92 0.41 -18.30 15.82
C CYS A 92 1.56 -17.89 14.88
N PHE A 93 1.57 -16.63 14.42
CA PHE A 93 2.68 -16.11 13.63
C PHE A 93 3.98 -16.06 14.45
N GLU A 94 3.92 -15.53 15.68
CA GLU A 94 5.06 -15.46 16.60
C GLU A 94 5.69 -16.83 16.82
N MET A 95 4.86 -17.84 17.11
CA MET A 95 5.33 -19.21 17.27
C MET A 95 5.86 -19.82 15.97
N ALA A 96 5.22 -19.52 14.82
CA ALA A 96 5.71 -19.98 13.52
C ALA A 96 7.07 -19.39 13.20
N ALA A 97 7.30 -18.12 13.52
CA ALA A 97 8.55 -17.44 13.23
C ALA A 97 9.75 -18.13 13.92
N THR A 98 9.57 -18.65 15.15
CA THR A 98 10.64 -19.37 15.85
C THR A 98 11.06 -20.69 15.17
N TYR A 99 10.22 -21.22 14.28
CA TYR A 99 10.54 -22.42 13.50
C TYR A 99 11.58 -22.17 12.40
N PHE A 100 11.73 -20.92 11.96
CA PHE A 100 12.51 -20.57 10.78
C PHE A 100 13.95 -20.11 11.06
N ASN A 101 14.51 -20.43 12.22
CA ASN A 101 15.91 -20.15 12.57
C ASN A 101 16.32 -18.68 12.31
N LEU A 102 15.72 -17.75 13.03
CA LEU A 102 15.96 -16.31 12.89
C LEU A 102 17.41 -15.88 13.18
N GLU A 103 18.21 -16.73 13.80
CA GLU A 103 19.61 -16.46 14.15
C GLU A 103 20.52 -16.36 12.93
N THR A 104 20.09 -16.89 11.79
CA THR A 104 20.88 -16.86 10.56
C THR A 104 20.85 -15.52 9.82
N TYR A 105 20.01 -14.58 10.25
CA TYR A 105 19.85 -13.29 9.60
C TYR A 105 20.62 -12.19 10.31
N ASP A 106 21.32 -11.38 9.52
CA ASP A 106 22.06 -10.20 9.98
C ASP A 106 21.10 -9.06 10.35
N LEU A 107 19.92 -9.00 9.68
CA LEU A 107 18.90 -7.98 9.87
C LEU A 107 17.50 -8.54 9.54
N ILE A 108 16.50 -8.10 10.29
CA ILE A 108 15.09 -8.37 10.00
C ILE A 108 14.41 -7.05 9.63
N HIS A 109 13.67 -7.04 8.50
CA HIS A 109 12.89 -5.89 8.06
C HIS A 109 11.42 -6.28 7.87
N THR A 110 10.58 -5.87 8.78
CA THR A 110 9.14 -6.16 8.79
C THR A 110 8.35 -5.16 7.97
N GLN A 111 7.19 -5.60 7.44
CA GLN A 111 6.41 -4.84 6.46
C GLN A 111 5.01 -4.43 6.96
N ASP A 112 4.76 -4.55 8.25
CA ASP A 112 3.51 -4.15 8.90
C ASP A 112 3.66 -4.13 10.43
N ILE A 113 2.73 -3.46 11.11
CA ILE A 113 2.74 -3.29 12.57
C ILE A 113 2.67 -4.62 13.33
N PHE A 114 2.02 -5.64 12.77
CA PHE A 114 1.87 -6.93 13.44
C PHE A 114 3.15 -7.74 13.38
N SER A 115 3.72 -7.94 12.19
CA SER A 115 5.00 -8.63 12.05
C SER A 115 6.11 -7.94 12.84
N THR A 116 6.12 -6.60 12.92
CA THR A 116 7.09 -5.83 13.70
C THR A 116 7.01 -6.18 15.17
N ARG A 117 5.82 -6.05 15.79
CA ARG A 117 5.61 -6.38 17.20
C ARG A 117 6.00 -7.82 17.50
N LEU A 118 5.56 -8.75 16.65
CA LEU A 118 5.71 -10.18 16.93
C LEU A 118 7.17 -10.61 16.82
N LEU A 119 7.86 -10.19 15.76
CA LEU A 119 9.27 -10.51 15.58
C LEU A 119 10.17 -9.80 16.59
N SER A 120 9.80 -8.63 17.08
CA SER A 120 10.56 -7.96 18.18
C SER A 120 10.69 -8.80 19.42
N ARG A 121 9.75 -9.73 19.68
CA ARG A 121 9.67 -10.58 20.87
C ARG A 121 10.45 -11.89 20.74
N VAL A 122 10.60 -12.41 19.52
CA VAL A 122 11.17 -13.75 19.25
C VAL A 122 12.49 -13.72 18.52
N LYS A 123 12.87 -12.59 17.91
CA LYS A 123 14.16 -12.46 17.24
C LYS A 123 15.33 -12.52 18.23
N PRO A 124 16.52 -12.90 17.79
CA PRO A 124 17.73 -12.78 18.61
C PRO A 124 17.94 -11.33 19.07
N LYS A 125 18.37 -11.13 20.31
CA LYS A 125 18.53 -9.78 20.91
C LYS A 125 19.46 -8.87 20.09
N LYS A 126 20.52 -9.45 19.50
CA LYS A 126 21.53 -8.71 18.74
C LYS A 126 21.11 -8.43 17.30
N THR A 127 20.12 -9.12 16.74
CA THR A 127 19.66 -8.90 15.37
C THR A 127 18.87 -7.59 15.30
N PRO A 128 19.28 -6.61 14.47
CA PRO A 128 18.53 -5.37 14.24
C PRO A 128 17.15 -5.64 13.66
N LEU A 129 16.19 -4.80 14.01
CA LEU A 129 14.82 -4.85 13.50
C LEU A 129 14.44 -3.50 12.90
N VAL A 130 14.29 -3.46 11.59
CA VAL A 130 13.71 -2.32 10.86
C VAL A 130 12.25 -2.63 10.54
N ALA A 131 11.40 -1.63 10.50
CA ALA A 131 10.01 -1.77 10.08
C ALA A 131 9.70 -0.84 8.92
N SER A 132 8.91 -1.29 7.93
CA SER A 132 8.19 -0.44 6.98
C SER A 132 6.70 -0.50 7.27
N ILE A 133 6.06 0.67 7.47
CA ILE A 133 4.62 0.77 7.69
C ILE A 133 3.97 1.44 6.49
N HIS A 134 3.05 0.72 5.85
CA HIS A 134 2.47 1.08 4.57
C HIS A 134 1.15 1.85 4.66
N GLY A 135 0.57 1.93 5.84
CA GLY A 135 -0.71 2.60 6.08
C GLY A 135 -1.08 2.57 7.55
N CYS A 136 -2.24 3.09 7.89
CA CYS A 136 -2.77 3.07 9.24
C CYS A 136 -4.04 2.21 9.28
N ILE A 137 -3.93 1.01 9.83
CA ILE A 137 -5.01 0.03 9.91
C ILE A 137 -6.15 0.58 10.79
N ALA A 138 -5.83 1.31 11.85
CA ALA A 138 -6.82 1.90 12.74
C ALA A 138 -7.74 2.90 12.02
N THR A 139 -7.19 3.80 11.20
CA THR A 139 -7.99 4.77 10.44
C THR A 139 -8.76 4.10 9.31
N GLU A 140 -8.16 3.15 8.61
CA GLU A 140 -8.84 2.36 7.58
C GLU A 140 -10.04 1.59 8.16
N TYR A 141 -9.85 0.95 9.31
CA TYR A 141 -10.91 0.23 10.02
C TYR A 141 -12.09 1.15 10.36
N LEU A 142 -11.84 2.36 10.89
CA LEU A 142 -12.89 3.31 11.22
C LEU A 142 -13.69 3.74 9.99
N ILE A 143 -12.99 4.06 8.91
CA ILE A 143 -13.63 4.51 7.66
C ILE A 143 -14.47 3.39 7.06
N GLN A 144 -13.96 2.17 7.02
CA GLN A 144 -14.68 1.02 6.48
C GLN A 144 -15.88 0.64 7.34
N LYS A 145 -15.73 0.56 8.68
CA LYS A 145 -16.81 0.22 9.61
C LYS A 145 -17.93 1.26 9.60
N GLY A 146 -17.58 2.54 9.53
CA GLY A 146 -18.54 3.63 9.50
C GLY A 146 -19.11 3.94 8.12
N ASN A 147 -18.59 3.35 7.05
CA ASN A 147 -18.84 3.77 5.66
C ASN A 147 -18.81 5.29 5.51
N SER A 148 -17.92 5.96 6.25
CA SER A 148 -17.86 7.41 6.37
C SER A 148 -16.41 7.87 6.61
N PHE A 149 -16.07 8.99 6.01
CA PHE A 149 -14.79 9.68 6.16
C PHE A 149 -14.92 11.08 6.77
N THR A 150 -16.11 11.46 7.22
CA THR A 150 -16.37 12.80 7.81
C THR A 150 -15.74 12.93 9.19
N LYS A 151 -15.11 14.09 9.47
CA LYS A 151 -14.43 14.38 10.75
C LYS A 151 -15.31 14.10 11.98
N ASN A 152 -16.60 14.49 11.94
CA ASN A 152 -17.50 14.31 13.07
C ASN A 152 -17.80 12.85 13.41
N ARG A 153 -17.98 11.98 12.40
CA ARG A 153 -18.17 10.55 12.64
C ARG A 153 -16.88 9.86 13.10
N LEU A 154 -15.74 10.22 12.53
CA LEU A 154 -14.46 9.69 12.96
C LEU A 154 -14.12 10.09 14.40
N SER A 155 -14.37 11.37 14.80
CA SER A 155 -14.12 11.83 16.17
C SER A 155 -14.96 11.11 17.21
N ASN A 156 -16.24 10.84 16.92
CA ASN A 156 -17.11 10.07 17.81
C ASN A 156 -16.67 8.60 17.93
N SER A 157 -16.22 8.00 16.83
CA SER A 157 -15.73 6.61 16.82
C SER A 157 -14.42 6.46 17.59
N LYS A 158 -13.56 7.48 17.65
CA LYS A 158 -12.31 7.50 18.42
C LYS A 158 -12.51 7.36 19.95
N LYS A 159 -13.74 7.47 20.46
CA LYS A 159 -14.05 7.31 21.89
C LYS A 159 -14.32 5.85 22.30
N ASN A 160 -14.52 4.94 21.37
CA ASN A 160 -14.87 3.56 21.69
C ASN A 160 -13.65 2.67 21.94
N PHE A 161 -13.90 1.50 22.54
CA PHE A 161 -12.85 0.52 22.89
C PHE A 161 -12.10 0.01 21.63
N ASP A 162 -12.82 -0.21 20.53
CA ASP A 162 -12.22 -0.69 19.26
C ASP A 162 -11.11 0.26 18.78
N TRP A 163 -11.37 1.58 18.86
CA TRP A 163 -10.36 2.56 18.49
C TRP A 163 -9.14 2.52 19.41
N LYS A 164 -9.36 2.49 20.73
CA LYS A 164 -8.26 2.44 21.71
C LYS A 164 -7.41 1.18 21.53
N TYR A 165 -8.05 0.05 21.24
CA TYR A 165 -7.35 -1.18 20.94
C TYR A 165 -6.52 -1.06 19.66
N MET A 166 -7.07 -0.53 18.57
CA MET A 166 -6.36 -0.32 17.33
C MET A 166 -5.24 0.72 17.48
N GLN A 167 -5.48 1.80 18.20
CA GLN A 167 -4.48 2.81 18.55
C GLN A 167 -3.28 2.19 19.27
N TRP A 168 -3.54 1.33 20.24
CA TRP A 168 -2.49 0.59 20.93
C TRP A 168 -1.72 -0.34 19.98
N GLN A 169 -2.38 -1.04 19.06
CA GLN A 169 -1.72 -1.89 18.07
C GLN A 169 -0.79 -1.07 17.13
N GLU A 170 -1.24 0.09 16.67
CA GLU A 170 -0.41 1.00 15.84
C GLU A 170 0.84 1.45 16.61
N TYR A 171 0.64 1.94 17.84
CA TYR A 171 1.76 2.38 18.68
C TYR A 171 2.78 1.27 18.91
N ILE A 172 2.37 0.15 19.48
CA ILE A 172 3.32 -0.92 19.81
C ILE A 172 3.95 -1.56 18.57
N GLY A 173 3.20 -1.63 17.47
CA GLY A 173 3.73 -2.14 16.21
C GLY A 173 4.81 -1.21 15.65
N ALA A 174 4.51 0.08 15.54
CA ALA A 174 5.46 1.06 15.00
C ALA A 174 6.66 1.30 15.92
N ALA A 175 6.49 1.23 17.25
CA ALA A 175 7.55 1.49 18.23
C ALA A 175 8.40 0.26 18.59
N SER A 176 8.10 -0.92 18.07
CA SER A 176 8.80 -2.18 18.44
C SER A 176 10.05 -2.46 17.60
N SER A 177 10.35 -1.67 16.58
CA SER A 177 11.57 -1.76 15.76
C SER A 177 12.69 -0.89 16.32
N ASP A 178 13.90 -1.00 15.79
CA ASP A 178 14.97 -0.06 16.07
C ASP A 178 14.78 1.25 15.26
N VAL A 179 14.23 1.16 14.07
CA VAL A 179 13.80 2.29 13.20
C VAL A 179 12.58 1.88 12.39
N THR A 180 11.62 2.79 12.27
CA THR A 180 10.44 2.58 11.43
C THR A 180 10.45 3.50 10.19
N ILE A 181 10.31 2.92 9.02
CA ILE A 181 10.23 3.59 7.73
C ILE A 181 8.77 3.81 7.36
N VAL A 182 8.45 5.01 6.90
CA VAL A 182 7.15 5.39 6.35
C VAL A 182 7.33 6.08 4.99
N ALA A 183 6.33 6.00 4.11
CA ALA A 183 6.49 6.53 2.75
C ALA A 183 6.22 8.05 2.62
N THR A 184 5.54 8.66 3.60
CA THR A 184 5.04 10.04 3.52
C THR A 184 5.16 10.79 4.83
N ASN A 185 5.25 12.13 4.76
CA ASN A 185 5.12 13.00 5.92
C ASN A 185 3.75 12.83 6.58
N TRP A 186 2.69 12.71 5.78
CA TRP A 186 1.34 12.48 6.30
C TRP A 186 1.27 11.27 7.25
N LEU A 187 1.88 10.13 6.87
CA LEU A 187 1.87 8.94 7.72
C LEU A 187 2.76 9.12 8.95
N LYS A 188 3.91 9.78 8.81
CA LYS A 188 4.77 10.16 9.93
C LYS A 188 4.01 11.01 10.94
N ASP A 189 3.36 12.08 10.47
CA ASP A 189 2.60 12.99 11.32
C ASP A 189 1.42 12.29 11.99
N LEU A 190 0.73 11.40 11.27
CA LEU A 190 -0.36 10.60 11.82
C LEU A 190 0.13 9.68 12.95
N LEU A 191 1.24 8.95 12.73
CA LEU A 191 1.82 8.07 13.76
C LEU A 191 2.31 8.84 14.98
N THR A 192 2.89 10.01 14.76
CA THR A 192 3.38 10.87 15.85
C THR A 192 2.22 11.48 16.64
N ASN A 193 1.27 12.12 15.97
CA ASN A 193 0.24 12.93 16.62
C ASN A 193 -0.95 12.13 17.15
N ASP A 194 -1.39 11.09 16.42
CA ASP A 194 -2.57 10.30 16.79
C ASP A 194 -2.18 9.02 17.56
N PHE A 195 -0.97 8.51 17.40
CA PHE A 195 -0.52 7.24 17.98
C PHE A 195 0.71 7.35 18.89
N ASN A 196 1.23 8.56 19.15
CA ASN A 196 2.32 8.85 20.08
C ASN A 196 3.64 8.11 19.77
N VAL A 197 3.91 7.80 18.50
CA VAL A 197 5.21 7.25 18.10
C VAL A 197 6.21 8.40 18.02
N GLU A 198 7.40 8.23 18.60
CA GLU A 198 8.43 9.27 18.60
C GLU A 198 8.87 9.62 17.18
N ALA A 199 8.91 10.93 16.86
CA ALA A 199 9.20 11.41 15.51
C ALA A 199 10.62 11.06 15.02
N ASN A 200 11.61 10.96 15.93
CA ASN A 200 12.99 10.57 15.63
C ASN A 200 13.12 9.09 15.27
N HIS A 201 12.20 8.26 15.74
CA HIS A 201 12.07 6.84 15.42
C HIS A 201 11.58 6.60 13.98
N LEU A 202 10.91 7.59 13.38
CA LEU A 202 10.29 7.51 12.07
C LEU A 202 11.17 8.16 11.00
N LYS A 203 11.55 7.38 9.98
CA LYS A 203 12.29 7.84 8.79
C LYS A 203 11.39 7.80 7.56
N ILE A 204 11.51 8.80 6.69
CA ILE A 204 10.71 8.89 5.47
C ILE A 204 11.55 8.36 4.31
N ILE A 205 11.09 7.27 3.69
CA ILE A 205 11.60 6.75 2.44
C ILE A 205 10.41 6.50 1.52
N PRO A 206 10.21 7.31 0.46
CA PRO A 206 9.15 7.09 -0.51
C PRO A 206 9.30 5.73 -1.20
N TYR A 207 8.18 5.18 -1.67
CA TYR A 207 8.20 4.00 -2.51
C TYR A 207 8.92 4.29 -3.84
N ALA A 208 9.40 3.23 -4.45
CA ALA A 208 10.09 3.30 -5.73
C ALA A 208 9.75 2.09 -6.62
N GLN A 209 10.21 2.14 -7.85
CA GLN A 209 9.97 1.11 -8.85
C GLN A 209 11.20 0.93 -9.73
N ASP A 210 11.48 -0.30 -10.16
CA ASP A 210 12.39 -0.53 -11.26
C ASP A 210 11.79 0.05 -12.54
N ILE A 211 12.30 1.22 -12.94
CA ILE A 211 11.79 1.97 -14.10
C ILE A 211 12.07 1.23 -15.41
N LYS A 212 13.19 0.51 -15.51
CA LYS A 212 13.55 -0.24 -16.72
C LYS A 212 12.61 -1.41 -16.93
N GLU A 213 12.37 -2.20 -15.88
CA GLU A 213 11.43 -3.32 -15.94
C GLU A 213 9.99 -2.82 -16.16
N PHE A 214 9.59 -1.71 -15.52
CA PHE A 214 8.30 -1.08 -15.76
C PHE A 214 8.12 -0.70 -17.24
N GLN A 215 9.12 -0.05 -17.85
CA GLN A 215 9.08 0.36 -19.26
C GLN A 215 9.04 -0.85 -20.21
N LYS A 216 9.77 -1.92 -19.88
CA LYS A 216 9.72 -3.18 -20.62
C LYS A 216 8.30 -3.78 -20.58
N ARG A 217 7.68 -3.84 -19.40
CA ARG A 217 6.30 -4.32 -19.24
C ARG A 217 5.27 -3.46 -19.96
N MET A 218 5.51 -2.17 -20.16
CA MET A 218 4.68 -1.31 -21.02
C MET A 218 4.69 -1.77 -22.48
N THR A 219 5.72 -2.44 -22.97
CA THR A 219 5.80 -2.93 -24.35
C THR A 219 5.09 -4.26 -24.58
N GLU A 220 4.71 -4.95 -23.52
CA GLU A 220 4.01 -6.23 -23.58
C GLU A 220 2.56 -6.06 -24.07
N LYS A 221 1.93 -7.19 -24.39
CA LYS A 221 0.54 -7.21 -24.86
C LYS A 221 -0.41 -6.74 -23.79
N SER A 222 -1.17 -5.68 -24.08
CA SER A 222 -2.23 -5.19 -23.19
C SER A 222 -3.50 -6.06 -23.29
N PRO A 223 -4.18 -6.34 -22.16
CA PRO A 223 -5.49 -7.03 -22.18
C PRO A 223 -6.60 -6.16 -22.77
N VAL A 224 -6.35 -4.87 -22.98
CA VAL A 224 -7.31 -3.89 -23.48
C VAL A 224 -6.61 -2.88 -24.38
N ILE A 225 -7.30 -2.46 -25.44
CA ILE A 225 -6.83 -1.47 -26.41
C ILE A 225 -7.77 -0.25 -26.36
N ALA A 226 -7.18 0.94 -26.47
CA ALA A 226 -7.93 2.20 -26.53
C ALA A 226 -8.89 2.20 -27.75
N PRO A 227 -10.17 2.50 -27.57
CA PRO A 227 -11.09 2.69 -28.69
C PRO A 227 -10.70 3.92 -29.49
N THR A 228 -10.76 3.80 -30.81
CA THR A 228 -10.47 4.92 -31.73
C THR A 228 -11.33 6.14 -31.41
N GLY A 229 -10.71 7.33 -31.38
CA GLY A 229 -11.39 8.61 -31.16
C GLY A 229 -11.91 8.82 -29.73
N LYS A 230 -11.51 8.02 -28.75
CA LYS A 230 -11.91 8.20 -27.34
C LYS A 230 -10.70 8.45 -26.44
N THR A 231 -10.86 9.39 -25.53
CA THR A 231 -9.91 9.58 -24.41
C THR A 231 -10.12 8.50 -23.37
N VAL A 232 -9.05 7.86 -22.93
CA VAL A 232 -9.07 6.78 -21.97
C VAL A 232 -8.72 7.27 -20.57
N ILE A 233 -9.66 7.16 -19.66
CA ILE A 233 -9.48 7.36 -18.23
C ILE A 233 -9.23 5.99 -17.60
N VAL A 234 -8.20 5.84 -16.78
CA VAL A 234 -7.94 4.60 -16.04
C VAL A 234 -7.98 4.84 -14.53
N CYS A 235 -8.58 3.91 -13.78
CA CYS A 235 -8.58 3.91 -12.33
C CYS A 235 -8.09 2.54 -11.81
N PRO A 236 -6.78 2.37 -11.58
CA PRO A 236 -6.22 1.14 -11.06
C PRO A 236 -6.29 1.14 -9.53
N ALA A 237 -7.35 0.52 -8.99
CA ALA A 237 -7.56 0.43 -7.55
C ALA A 237 -8.49 -0.73 -7.17
N ARG A 238 -8.30 -1.30 -5.98
CA ARG A 238 -9.21 -2.29 -5.41
C ARG A 238 -10.64 -1.73 -5.29
N LEU A 239 -11.64 -2.52 -5.61
CA LEU A 239 -13.05 -2.09 -5.55
C LEU A 239 -13.59 -2.20 -4.10
N VAL A 240 -13.05 -1.33 -3.23
CA VAL A 240 -13.42 -1.22 -1.81
C VAL A 240 -13.78 0.23 -1.46
N PHE A 241 -14.49 0.43 -0.32
CA PHE A 241 -15.05 1.74 0.05
C PHE A 241 -14.03 2.87 0.09
N ILE A 242 -12.86 2.64 0.70
CA ILE A 242 -11.81 3.66 0.86
C ILE A 242 -11.22 4.17 -0.46
N LYS A 243 -11.41 3.44 -1.58
CA LYS A 243 -10.93 3.84 -2.90
C LYS A 243 -11.89 4.76 -3.67
N GLY A 244 -13.08 5.05 -3.11
CA GLY A 244 -13.92 6.15 -3.54
C GLY A 244 -14.57 6.04 -4.94
N HIS A 245 -14.61 4.86 -5.56
CA HIS A 245 -15.13 4.64 -6.92
C HIS A 245 -16.54 5.22 -7.13
N LYS A 246 -17.38 5.25 -6.09
CA LYS A 246 -18.71 5.86 -6.17
C LYS A 246 -18.62 7.33 -6.61
N PHE A 247 -17.71 8.10 -6.05
CA PHE A 247 -17.52 9.52 -6.40
C PHE A 247 -16.99 9.71 -7.82
N LEU A 248 -16.16 8.78 -8.30
CA LEU A 248 -15.75 8.76 -9.71
C LEU A 248 -16.94 8.50 -10.63
N LEU A 249 -17.77 7.50 -10.34
CA LEU A 249 -18.96 7.23 -11.15
C LEU A 249 -19.94 8.41 -11.17
N GLU A 250 -20.13 9.10 -10.05
CA GLU A 250 -20.93 10.33 -9.98
C GLU A 250 -20.32 11.47 -10.83
N ALA A 251 -18.99 11.62 -10.79
CA ALA A 251 -18.28 12.60 -11.64
C ALA A 251 -18.40 12.24 -13.14
N LEU A 252 -18.25 10.97 -13.49
CA LEU A 252 -18.39 10.48 -14.86
C LEU A 252 -19.83 10.61 -15.39
N ALA A 253 -20.84 10.51 -14.53
CA ALA A 253 -22.23 10.76 -14.92
C ALA A 253 -22.46 12.23 -15.32
N LYS A 254 -21.80 13.17 -14.63
CA LYS A 254 -21.81 14.59 -14.99
C LYS A 254 -21.06 14.84 -16.31
N LEU A 255 -19.91 14.17 -16.47
CA LEU A 255 -19.10 14.23 -17.69
C LEU A 255 -19.89 13.76 -18.90
N LYS A 256 -20.63 12.66 -18.80
CA LYS A 256 -21.44 12.09 -19.88
C LYS A 256 -22.52 13.07 -20.40
N ARG A 257 -23.03 13.97 -19.56
CA ARG A 257 -23.99 15.00 -20.00
C ARG A 257 -23.36 16.06 -20.88
N ARG A 258 -22.04 16.22 -20.85
CA ARG A 258 -21.31 17.22 -21.65
C ARG A 258 -20.68 16.61 -22.89
N ARG A 259 -20.11 15.37 -22.76
CA ARG A 259 -19.37 14.71 -23.83
C ARG A 259 -19.38 13.19 -23.71
N THR A 260 -19.22 12.48 -24.82
CA THR A 260 -19.27 11.01 -24.91
C THR A 260 -18.03 10.38 -25.53
N ASP A 261 -17.03 11.18 -25.91
CA ASP A 261 -15.79 10.79 -26.56
C ASP A 261 -14.71 10.29 -25.55
N TRP A 262 -15.14 9.60 -24.52
CA TRP A 262 -14.28 9.03 -23.50
C TRP A 262 -14.76 7.63 -23.06
N VAL A 263 -13.82 6.88 -22.50
CA VAL A 263 -14.08 5.63 -21.78
C VAL A 263 -13.31 5.63 -20.45
N CYS A 264 -13.83 4.93 -19.43
CA CYS A 264 -13.17 4.75 -18.16
C CYS A 264 -12.96 3.26 -17.90
N TRP A 265 -11.73 2.87 -17.59
CA TRP A 265 -11.36 1.52 -17.21
C TRP A 265 -11.13 1.44 -15.70
N LEU A 266 -11.97 0.67 -15.01
CA LEU A 266 -11.80 0.34 -13.60
C LEU A 266 -11.00 -0.96 -13.53
N VAL A 267 -9.75 -0.86 -13.07
CA VAL A 267 -8.79 -1.98 -13.03
C VAL A 267 -8.59 -2.40 -11.59
N GLY A 268 -9.10 -3.58 -11.26
CA GLY A 268 -9.05 -4.14 -9.91
C GLY A 268 -10.33 -4.92 -9.59
N ASP A 269 -10.32 -5.57 -8.42
CA ASP A 269 -11.47 -6.31 -7.90
C ASP A 269 -11.68 -5.98 -6.41
N GLY A 270 -12.81 -6.39 -5.84
CA GLY A 270 -13.13 -6.17 -4.44
C GLY A 270 -14.61 -6.36 -4.13
N ASN A 271 -14.93 -6.28 -2.84
CA ASN A 271 -16.26 -6.55 -2.31
C ASN A 271 -17.37 -5.59 -2.81
N LEU A 272 -17.01 -4.43 -3.37
CA LEU A 272 -17.98 -3.49 -3.93
C LEU A 272 -18.25 -3.68 -5.44
N ARG A 273 -17.62 -4.66 -6.10
CA ARG A 273 -17.73 -4.84 -7.56
C ARG A 273 -19.19 -4.88 -8.04
N THR A 274 -20.02 -5.73 -7.47
CA THR A 274 -21.45 -5.86 -7.83
C THR A 274 -22.20 -4.56 -7.59
N GLN A 275 -21.96 -3.88 -6.46
CA GLN A 275 -22.59 -2.61 -6.13
C GLN A 275 -22.21 -1.52 -7.15
N LEU A 276 -20.93 -1.43 -7.51
CA LEU A 276 -20.43 -0.43 -8.46
C LEU A 276 -21.00 -0.67 -9.87
N ILE A 277 -21.12 -1.92 -10.31
CA ILE A 277 -21.80 -2.28 -11.58
C ILE A 277 -23.25 -1.79 -11.56
N ASN A 278 -23.98 -2.00 -10.47
CA ASN A 278 -25.37 -1.53 -10.34
C ASN A 278 -25.46 0.01 -10.36
N ILE A 279 -24.52 0.71 -9.72
CA ILE A 279 -24.44 2.18 -9.79
C ILE A 279 -24.16 2.63 -11.23
N THR A 280 -23.24 1.99 -11.94
CA THR A 280 -22.89 2.28 -13.33
C THR A 280 -24.14 2.20 -14.23
N ARG A 281 -24.95 1.14 -14.08
CA ARG A 281 -26.22 0.99 -14.81
C ARG A 281 -27.22 2.09 -14.46
N LYS A 282 -27.45 2.37 -13.17
CA LYS A 282 -28.37 3.44 -12.73
C LYS A 282 -27.99 4.81 -13.26
N LEU A 283 -26.70 5.06 -13.46
CA LEU A 283 -26.17 6.30 -14.03
C LEU A 283 -26.05 6.26 -15.56
N ASN A 284 -26.53 5.18 -16.22
CA ASN A 284 -26.44 4.97 -17.66
C ASN A 284 -25.00 5.04 -18.21
N LEU A 285 -24.00 4.54 -17.47
CA LEU A 285 -22.58 4.60 -17.83
C LEU A 285 -22.05 3.31 -18.50
N ASP A 286 -22.89 2.30 -18.76
CA ASP A 286 -22.48 0.96 -19.24
C ASP A 286 -21.64 1.01 -20.53
N GLN A 287 -21.90 1.97 -21.42
CA GLN A 287 -21.15 2.15 -22.66
C GLN A 287 -19.82 2.86 -22.48
N ASN A 288 -19.62 3.54 -21.34
CA ASN A 288 -18.44 4.36 -21.07
C ASN A 288 -17.52 3.74 -20.02
N VAL A 289 -18.03 2.93 -19.09
CA VAL A 289 -17.26 2.35 -17.98
C VAL A 289 -17.08 0.86 -18.17
N LYS A 290 -15.82 0.40 -18.14
CA LYS A 290 -15.47 -1.02 -18.22
C LYS A 290 -14.78 -1.49 -16.94
N PHE A 291 -15.25 -2.61 -16.38
CA PHE A 291 -14.65 -3.29 -15.24
C PHE A 291 -13.70 -4.38 -15.76
N LEU A 292 -12.39 -4.16 -15.65
CA LEU A 292 -11.38 -5.07 -16.21
C LEU A 292 -10.97 -6.20 -15.25
N GLY A 293 -11.46 -6.17 -14.00
CA GLY A 293 -10.99 -7.11 -12.96
C GLY A 293 -9.55 -6.84 -12.54
N SER A 294 -8.99 -7.73 -11.74
CA SER A 294 -7.58 -7.68 -11.37
C SER A 294 -6.69 -7.97 -12.57
N GLN A 295 -5.64 -7.18 -12.75
CA GLN A 295 -4.69 -7.30 -13.85
C GLN A 295 -3.27 -7.32 -13.29
N GLU A 296 -2.41 -8.17 -13.82
CA GLU A 296 -1.02 -8.29 -13.40
C GLU A 296 -0.11 -7.26 -14.07
N ASN A 297 -0.41 -6.91 -15.33
CA ASN A 297 0.38 -5.94 -16.09
C ASN A 297 -0.33 -4.59 -16.21
N ILE A 298 -0.30 -3.81 -15.13
CA ILE A 298 -0.80 -2.42 -15.11
C ILE A 298 -0.01 -1.52 -16.08
N PRO A 299 1.33 -1.60 -16.18
CA PRO A 299 2.10 -0.87 -17.19
C PRO A 299 1.57 -0.96 -18.60
N ALA A 300 1.23 -2.16 -19.09
CA ALA A 300 0.69 -2.35 -20.43
C ALA A 300 -0.69 -1.68 -20.64
N ILE A 301 -1.51 -1.62 -19.58
CA ILE A 301 -2.80 -0.90 -19.61
C ILE A 301 -2.58 0.60 -19.62
N LEU A 302 -1.66 1.11 -18.78
CA LEU A 302 -1.32 2.54 -18.70
C LEU A 302 -0.80 3.08 -20.01
N LYS A 303 -0.10 2.29 -20.82
CA LYS A 303 0.31 2.68 -22.18
C LYS A 303 -0.86 3.23 -23.00
N HIS A 304 -2.03 2.62 -22.89
CA HIS A 304 -3.23 2.97 -23.64
C HIS A 304 -4.15 3.97 -22.93
N ALA A 305 -3.78 4.43 -21.74
CA ALA A 305 -4.53 5.45 -21.01
C ALA A 305 -4.03 6.86 -21.38
N ASP A 306 -4.91 7.85 -21.20
CA ASP A 306 -4.59 9.28 -21.33
C ASP A 306 -4.52 9.98 -19.99
N ILE A 307 -5.36 9.56 -19.02
CA ILE A 307 -5.49 10.14 -17.69
C ILE A 307 -5.63 9.01 -16.67
N CYS A 308 -4.91 9.09 -15.55
CA CYS A 308 -5.13 8.20 -14.42
C CYS A 308 -5.91 8.92 -13.32
N VAL A 309 -6.94 8.28 -12.76
CA VAL A 309 -7.80 8.88 -11.72
C VAL A 309 -7.81 8.00 -10.48
N LEU A 310 -7.52 8.59 -9.31
CA LEU A 310 -7.58 7.92 -8.01
C LEU A 310 -8.45 8.72 -7.04
N PRO A 311 -9.74 8.36 -6.89
CA PRO A 311 -10.72 9.10 -6.10
C PRO A 311 -10.73 8.69 -4.63
N SER A 312 -9.61 8.23 -4.09
CA SER A 312 -9.53 7.62 -2.76
C SER A 312 -10.02 8.54 -1.64
N LEU A 313 -10.58 7.94 -0.59
CA LEU A 313 -11.01 8.61 0.64
C LEU A 313 -9.93 8.57 1.72
N GLN A 314 -9.07 7.56 1.64
CA GLN A 314 -7.84 7.44 2.41
C GLN A 314 -6.82 6.64 1.62
N GLU A 315 -5.57 7.11 1.67
CA GLU A 315 -4.42 6.47 1.06
C GLU A 315 -3.15 6.93 1.77
N SER A 316 -2.21 6.04 1.99
CA SER A 316 -0.89 6.44 2.48
C SER A 316 -0.02 6.90 1.31
N PHE A 317 0.31 5.96 0.43
CA PHE A 317 1.05 6.24 -0.80
C PHE A 317 0.67 5.20 -1.88
N PRO A 318 -0.14 5.55 -2.89
CA PRO A 318 -0.56 4.58 -3.89
C PRO A 318 0.49 4.39 -4.99
N TYR A 319 0.90 3.14 -5.23
CA TYR A 319 1.74 2.79 -6.38
C TYR A 319 1.18 3.30 -7.70
N ALA A 320 -0.12 3.31 -7.85
CA ALA A 320 -0.80 3.76 -9.07
C ALA A 320 -0.47 5.20 -9.49
N ILE A 321 -0.13 6.11 -8.55
CA ILE A 321 0.36 7.46 -8.91
C ILE A 321 1.74 7.36 -9.54
N MET A 322 2.66 6.60 -8.91
CA MET A 322 4.00 6.39 -9.46
C MET A 322 3.95 5.76 -10.84
N GLU A 323 3.20 4.66 -10.96
CA GLU A 323 3.01 3.94 -12.22
C GLU A 323 2.48 4.86 -13.33
N ALA A 324 1.47 5.67 -13.01
CA ALA A 324 0.92 6.65 -13.95
C ALA A 324 1.98 7.70 -14.36
N GLN A 325 2.73 8.24 -13.39
CA GLN A 325 3.77 9.22 -13.67
C GLN A 325 4.92 8.63 -14.51
N ILE A 326 5.40 7.43 -14.18
CA ILE A 326 6.43 6.72 -14.95
C ILE A 326 5.94 6.42 -16.38
N ALA A 327 4.64 6.12 -16.53
CA ALA A 327 4.00 5.95 -17.85
C ALA A 327 3.73 7.27 -18.58
N GLY A 328 4.08 8.43 -18.00
CA GLY A 328 3.81 9.73 -18.59
C GLY A 328 2.32 10.06 -18.66
N LYS A 329 1.54 9.70 -17.64
CA LYS A 329 0.11 9.99 -17.57
C LYS A 329 -0.15 11.03 -16.48
N PRO A 330 -0.84 12.15 -16.78
CA PRO A 330 -1.29 13.07 -15.76
C PRO A 330 -2.28 12.37 -14.85
N VAL A 331 -2.24 12.73 -13.56
CA VAL A 331 -3.11 12.11 -12.55
C VAL A 331 -4.17 13.08 -12.06
N VAL A 332 -5.39 12.61 -11.85
CA VAL A 332 -6.43 13.32 -11.10
C VAL A 332 -6.66 12.56 -9.81
N VAL A 333 -6.29 13.15 -8.69
CA VAL A 333 -6.31 12.52 -7.38
C VAL A 333 -7.15 13.31 -6.39
N THR A 334 -7.38 12.74 -5.21
CA THR A 334 -7.97 13.48 -4.09
C THR A 334 -6.90 13.89 -3.08
N ASP A 335 -7.26 14.78 -2.15
CA ASP A 335 -6.44 15.21 -0.99
C ASP A 335 -6.39 14.15 0.12
N ALA A 336 -6.62 12.89 -0.19
CA ALA A 336 -6.67 11.81 0.77
C ALA A 336 -5.27 11.37 1.22
N GLY A 337 -4.99 11.54 2.51
CA GLY A 337 -3.75 11.03 3.11
C GLY A 337 -2.48 11.63 2.50
N GLY A 338 -1.55 10.75 2.12
CA GLY A 338 -0.26 11.13 1.52
C GLY A 338 -0.29 11.37 0.01
N MET A 339 -1.45 11.26 -0.65
CA MET A 339 -1.53 11.44 -2.11
C MET A 339 -1.04 12.82 -2.60
N PRO A 340 -1.31 13.94 -1.89
CA PRO A 340 -0.80 15.26 -2.29
C PRO A 340 0.73 15.35 -2.33
N GLU A 341 1.44 14.52 -1.56
CA GLU A 341 2.92 14.51 -1.55
C GLU A 341 3.53 13.90 -2.85
N ALA A 342 2.73 13.13 -3.58
CA ALA A 342 3.13 12.51 -4.83
C ALA A 342 2.77 13.34 -6.07
N VAL A 343 1.94 14.40 -5.93
CA VAL A 343 1.38 15.16 -7.06
C VAL A 343 1.65 16.65 -6.90
N ILE A 344 2.28 17.26 -7.88
CA ILE A 344 2.43 18.72 -7.95
C ILE A 344 1.19 19.24 -8.70
N HIS A 345 0.25 19.83 -7.93
CA HIS A 345 -1.01 20.35 -8.48
C HIS A 345 -0.77 21.35 -9.60
N GLY A 346 -1.48 21.20 -10.72
CA GLY A 346 -1.31 22.03 -11.92
C GLY A 346 -0.08 21.69 -12.78
N GLN A 347 0.81 20.81 -12.32
CA GLN A 347 2.04 20.46 -13.07
C GLN A 347 2.11 18.97 -13.45
N THR A 348 1.97 18.05 -12.51
CA THR A 348 2.01 16.60 -12.77
C THR A 348 0.63 15.96 -12.68
N GLY A 349 -0.37 16.72 -12.24
CA GLY A 349 -1.75 16.29 -12.10
C GLY A 349 -2.61 17.33 -11.36
N LEU A 350 -3.86 16.95 -11.11
CA LEU A 350 -4.84 17.81 -10.45
C LEU A 350 -5.33 17.13 -9.16
N ILE A 351 -5.52 17.93 -8.10
CA ILE A 351 -5.97 17.46 -6.78
C ILE A 351 -7.38 17.98 -6.52
N SER A 352 -8.29 17.10 -6.14
CA SER A 352 -9.67 17.40 -5.74
C SER A 352 -9.86 17.16 -4.25
N PRO A 353 -10.78 17.82 -3.55
CA PRO A 353 -11.18 17.40 -2.22
C PRO A 353 -11.78 15.98 -2.24
N ARG A 354 -11.39 15.14 -1.29
CA ARG A 354 -11.91 13.76 -1.18
C ARG A 354 -13.42 13.74 -0.97
N GLY A 355 -14.09 12.82 -1.65
CA GLY A 355 -15.55 12.69 -1.61
C GLY A 355 -16.30 13.79 -2.35
N ASN A 356 -15.62 14.64 -3.13
CA ASN A 356 -16.23 15.70 -3.91
C ASN A 356 -16.27 15.30 -5.40
N SER A 357 -17.41 14.73 -5.82
CA SER A 357 -17.62 14.33 -7.22
C SER A 357 -17.71 15.50 -8.20
N GLU A 358 -18.05 16.73 -7.73
CA GLU A 358 -18.08 17.92 -8.56
C GLU A 358 -16.67 18.38 -8.94
N SER A 359 -15.79 18.56 -7.95
CA SER A 359 -14.40 18.92 -8.18
C SER A 359 -13.68 17.86 -9.04
N LEU A 360 -13.96 16.59 -8.78
CA LEU A 360 -13.39 15.49 -9.57
C LEU A 360 -13.85 15.55 -11.03
N PHE A 361 -15.14 15.85 -11.27
CA PHE A 361 -15.67 16.07 -12.61
C PHE A 361 -14.97 17.24 -13.30
N HIS A 362 -14.83 18.40 -12.66
CA HIS A 362 -14.19 19.58 -13.24
C HIS A 362 -12.73 19.28 -13.63
N ASN A 363 -11.94 18.65 -12.76
CA ASN A 363 -10.56 18.29 -13.04
C ASN A 363 -10.42 17.28 -14.18
N ILE A 364 -11.29 16.27 -14.25
CA ILE A 364 -11.29 15.31 -15.36
C ILE A 364 -11.68 16.02 -16.67
N ASN A 365 -12.76 16.82 -16.65
CA ASN A 365 -13.24 17.53 -17.84
C ASN A 365 -12.21 18.51 -18.38
N GLU A 366 -11.51 19.23 -17.51
CA GLU A 366 -10.43 20.15 -17.89
C GLU A 366 -9.33 19.44 -18.70
N LEU A 367 -8.89 18.26 -18.23
CA LEU A 367 -7.87 17.48 -18.95
C LEU A 367 -8.41 16.85 -20.25
N LEU A 368 -9.72 16.63 -20.38
CA LEU A 368 -10.32 16.16 -21.62
C LEU A 368 -10.49 17.30 -22.64
N GLU A 369 -10.87 18.48 -22.20
CA GLU A 369 -11.08 19.65 -23.07
C GLU A 369 -9.76 20.26 -23.53
N ASN A 370 -8.78 20.34 -22.64
CA ASN A 370 -7.50 20.98 -22.92
C ASN A 370 -6.40 19.94 -23.18
N GLY A 371 -6.32 19.49 -24.43
CA GLY A 371 -5.28 18.53 -24.87
C GLY A 371 -3.86 19.06 -24.70
N HIS A 372 -3.63 20.38 -24.84
CA HIS A 372 -2.32 20.99 -24.62
C HIS A 372 -1.90 20.86 -23.14
N LEU A 373 -2.76 21.26 -22.20
CA LEU A 373 -2.52 21.13 -20.77
C LEU A 373 -2.25 19.66 -20.39
N ARG A 374 -3.08 18.74 -20.91
CA ARG A 374 -2.89 17.31 -20.68
C ARG A 374 -1.50 16.83 -21.12
N ASN A 375 -1.04 17.24 -22.29
CA ASN A 375 0.27 16.86 -22.83
C ASN A 375 1.42 17.47 -22.03
N VAL A 376 1.32 18.73 -21.59
CA VAL A 376 2.31 19.36 -20.72
C VAL A 376 2.39 18.63 -19.38
N MET A 377 1.25 18.34 -18.75
CA MET A 377 1.22 17.56 -17.50
C MET A 377 1.76 16.15 -17.68
N ALA A 378 1.50 15.50 -18.82
CA ALA A 378 2.02 14.17 -19.14
C ALA A 378 3.56 14.18 -19.22
N SER A 379 4.15 15.18 -19.86
CA SER A 379 5.61 15.35 -19.94
C SER A 379 6.21 15.60 -18.55
N ASN A 380 5.61 16.48 -17.76
CA ASN A 380 6.05 16.77 -16.39
C ASN A 380 5.92 15.53 -15.49
N ALA A 381 4.82 14.78 -15.60
CA ALA A 381 4.61 13.53 -14.87
C ALA A 381 5.70 12.51 -15.18
N LEU A 382 6.03 12.32 -16.47
CA LEU A 382 7.09 11.40 -16.90
C LEU A 382 8.46 11.79 -16.33
N LYS A 383 8.81 13.09 -16.39
CA LYS A 383 10.07 13.60 -15.81
C LYS A 383 10.10 13.34 -14.31
N CYS A 384 9.07 13.77 -13.59
CA CYS A 384 8.94 13.55 -12.15
C CYS A 384 9.00 12.06 -11.80
N GLY A 385 8.28 11.21 -12.55
CA GLY A 385 8.23 9.77 -12.33
C GLY A 385 9.60 9.12 -12.42
N LYS A 386 10.38 9.46 -13.44
CA LYS A 386 11.75 8.93 -13.63
C LYS A 386 12.74 9.42 -12.57
N GLU A 387 12.62 10.69 -12.17
CA GLU A 387 13.56 11.29 -11.20
C GLU A 387 13.26 10.92 -9.77
N LYS A 388 11.98 10.85 -9.39
CA LYS A 388 11.55 10.70 -7.99
C LYS A 388 11.40 9.25 -7.56
N TRP A 389 10.98 8.36 -8.46
CA TRP A 389 10.55 7.01 -8.12
C TRP A 389 11.55 5.92 -8.54
N ALA A 390 12.80 6.26 -8.77
CA ALA A 390 13.86 5.32 -9.11
C ALA A 390 14.15 4.37 -7.94
N LEU A 391 14.21 3.05 -8.21
CA LEU A 391 14.43 2.00 -7.23
C LEU A 391 15.74 2.20 -6.46
N GLU A 392 16.79 2.58 -7.16
CA GLU A 392 18.12 2.79 -6.62
C GLU A 392 18.10 3.78 -5.44
N LYS A 393 17.35 4.87 -5.55
CA LYS A 393 17.23 5.87 -4.45
C LYS A 393 16.61 5.31 -3.18
N MET A 394 15.57 4.48 -3.33
CA MET A 394 14.93 3.83 -2.19
C MET A 394 15.88 2.83 -1.52
N ILE A 395 16.63 2.08 -2.33
CA ILE A 395 17.58 1.09 -1.84
C ILE A 395 18.74 1.76 -1.11
N ASP A 396 19.36 2.80 -1.69
CA ASP A 396 20.45 3.56 -1.05
C ASP A 396 20.04 4.10 0.32
N GLN A 397 18.84 4.70 0.41
CA GLN A 397 18.32 5.22 1.67
C GLN A 397 18.02 4.12 2.69
N THR A 398 17.53 2.98 2.22
CA THR A 398 17.23 1.81 3.06
C THR A 398 18.53 1.19 3.60
N LEU A 399 19.53 1.01 2.74
CA LEU A 399 20.85 0.49 3.14
C LEU A 399 21.56 1.42 4.14
N ALA A 400 21.42 2.73 4.00
CA ALA A 400 21.96 3.68 4.98
C ALA A 400 21.32 3.50 6.38
N ILE A 401 19.99 3.22 6.44
CA ILE A 401 19.33 2.86 7.70
C ILE A 401 19.83 1.52 8.23
N TYR A 402 19.99 0.50 7.39
CA TYR A 402 20.50 -0.79 7.80
C TYR A 402 21.91 -0.67 8.42
N ASP A 403 22.81 0.05 7.77
CA ASP A 403 24.15 0.31 8.27
C ASP A 403 24.13 1.01 9.64
N GLN A 404 23.28 2.02 9.80
CA GLN A 404 23.10 2.73 11.07
C GLN A 404 22.65 1.80 12.20
N VAL A 405 21.59 1.00 11.99
CA VAL A 405 21.04 0.14 13.06
C VAL A 405 21.98 -1.03 13.38
N ILE A 406 22.68 -1.57 12.39
CA ILE A 406 23.69 -2.63 12.60
C ILE A 406 24.86 -2.09 13.46
N LYS A 407 25.37 -0.89 13.17
CA LYS A 407 26.44 -0.25 13.96
C LYS A 407 26.01 -0.03 15.41
N ILE A 408 24.82 0.49 15.64
CA ILE A 408 24.27 0.69 16.99
C ILE A 408 24.22 -0.65 17.75
N LYS A 409 23.71 -1.71 17.12
CA LYS A 409 23.59 -3.04 17.76
C LYS A 409 24.93 -3.73 18.02
N LYS A 410 25.95 -3.46 17.22
CA LYS A 410 27.31 -3.99 17.42
C LYS A 410 28.12 -3.20 18.46
N GLY A 411 27.55 -2.15 19.09
CA GLY A 411 28.22 -1.34 20.11
C GLY A 411 29.15 -0.28 19.53
N GLY A 412 28.92 0.14 18.28
CA GLY A 412 29.63 1.26 17.69
C GLY A 412 29.07 2.60 18.20
N ASP A 413 29.93 3.47 18.71
CA ASP A 413 29.57 4.85 19.02
C ASP A 413 29.06 5.54 17.74
N VAL A 414 27.87 6.11 17.83
CA VAL A 414 27.35 7.02 16.82
C VAL A 414 28.00 8.40 17.12
N THR A 415 29.10 8.69 16.44
CA THR A 415 29.66 10.06 16.40
C THR A 415 28.78 10.95 15.54
#